data_c97cd47673bd6c8c1ce1fa71c3abb8f6
#
_entry.id   c97cd47673bd6c8c1ce1fa71c3abb8f6
#
_cell.length_a   1.000
_cell.length_b   1.000
_cell.length_c   1.000
_cell.angle_alpha   90.00
_cell.angle_beta   90.00
_cell.angle_gamma   90.00
#
_symmetry.space_group_name_H-M   'P 1'
#
loop_
_entity.id
_entity.type
_entity.pdbx_description
1 polymer ?
#
loop_
_entity_poly.entity_id
_entity_poly.type
_entity_poly.pdbx_seq_one_letter_code
_entity_poly.pdbx_strand_id
1 'polypeptide(L)'
;MPQGVGVQLPPPAPKKEFKMEVKELKSKGLNREFSITVSIDDLKDKKIKKLQDIASKAKIDGFRPGKVPTSHIEKLYGQSVMVEVIEEKVSEASQNALKERDLKAAVKPDVKLDSDMNDIIEKNKDLVFTMNCEVLPEIVITDFSKIKLDKPISKPQEKDINDALEYLAKQNKSYKEVSEKTKSKDGDQVTIDYVGKIDNIAFEGGTASDANLVLGSKSFIDNFEEQLIGLKQGDNKLVKVKFPENYQSPDLAGKEATFDVNIKKVSKAEESKVNDDLAKSMGLEDLDTLKKNLKERIQQDFDSAARMKLKDSLLDILEKKHKFELPESMVNQEFNQMWNQLQQQLEQQKKELKDLELSEKEIRKNYTEISQKRVCTGLLIAEIGNQNDIQLDDSDINKALQMEMQRYPGQEKEILDYYQKNQDAIRQLTAPVFEDKVIDFILEKVNLKEVKVTREDLFDSGMKEDSKQKEKKKFKASSKNKSKSKTKTEKTKAKKD
;
A
#
# COMPACT_ATOMS: atom_id res chain seq x y z
N MET A 1 -72.31 -0.40 14.71
CA MET A 1 -70.99 -1.00 14.50
C MET A 1 -71.00 -1.58 13.10
N PRO A 2 -70.27 -0.99 12.10
CA PRO A 2 -70.10 -1.64 10.80
C PRO A 2 -68.91 -2.57 10.86
N GLN A 3 -69.15 -3.78 10.41
CA GLN A 3 -68.11 -4.85 10.30
C GLN A 3 -67.09 -4.45 9.27
N GLY A 4 -65.80 -4.54 9.69
CA GLY A 4 -64.63 -4.31 8.81
C GLY A 4 -64.50 -5.42 7.78
N VAL A 5 -64.49 -5.05 6.51
CA VAL A 5 -64.17 -5.92 5.38
C VAL A 5 -62.64 -6.11 5.38
N GLY A 6 -62.19 -7.29 5.78
CA GLY A 6 -60.79 -7.68 5.68
C GLY A 6 -60.37 -7.80 4.20
N VAL A 7 -59.51 -6.89 3.74
CA VAL A 7 -58.86 -7.02 2.43
C VAL A 7 -57.80 -8.10 2.57
N GLN A 8 -58.08 -9.31 2.06
CA GLN A 8 -57.07 -10.34 1.87
C GLN A 8 -56.11 -9.89 0.75
N LEU A 9 -54.87 -9.63 1.13
CA LEU A 9 -53.80 -9.46 0.15
C LEU A 9 -53.61 -10.77 -0.64
N PRO A 10 -53.51 -10.70 -1.97
CA PRO A 10 -53.24 -11.90 -2.76
C PRO A 10 -51.91 -12.54 -2.34
N PRO A 11 -51.81 -13.87 -2.39
CA PRO A 11 -50.55 -14.55 -2.07
C PRO A 11 -49.45 -14.04 -2.98
N PRO A 12 -48.22 -13.91 -2.47
CA PRO A 12 -47.08 -13.51 -3.31
C PRO A 12 -46.95 -14.47 -4.50
N ALA A 13 -46.78 -13.89 -5.69
CA ALA A 13 -46.58 -14.68 -6.90
C ALA A 13 -45.44 -15.67 -6.70
N PRO A 14 -45.56 -16.93 -7.19
CA PRO A 14 -44.49 -17.93 -7.05
C PRO A 14 -43.20 -17.33 -7.65
N LYS A 15 -42.11 -17.35 -6.88
CA LYS A 15 -40.78 -17.01 -7.40
C LYS A 15 -40.55 -17.96 -8.57
N LYS A 16 -40.45 -17.42 -9.80
CA LYS A 16 -40.04 -18.20 -10.98
C LYS A 16 -38.69 -18.84 -10.63
N GLU A 17 -38.68 -20.17 -10.45
CA GLU A 17 -37.47 -20.92 -10.32
C GLU A 17 -36.63 -20.71 -11.60
N PHE A 18 -35.39 -20.31 -11.41
CA PHE A 18 -34.41 -20.21 -12.48
C PHE A 18 -34.22 -21.60 -13.09
N LYS A 19 -34.59 -21.80 -14.35
CA LYS A 19 -34.33 -23.05 -15.07
C LYS A 19 -32.86 -23.05 -15.55
N MET A 20 -31.97 -23.26 -14.61
CA MET A 20 -30.54 -23.40 -14.86
C MET A 20 -30.15 -24.84 -14.53
N GLU A 21 -29.46 -25.52 -15.46
CA GLU A 21 -28.86 -26.80 -15.19
C GLU A 21 -27.36 -26.65 -15.02
N VAL A 22 -26.83 -27.09 -13.88
CA VAL A 22 -25.39 -27.03 -13.57
C VAL A 22 -24.86 -28.43 -13.35
N LYS A 23 -23.91 -28.83 -14.19
CA LYS A 23 -23.21 -30.14 -14.12
C LYS A 23 -21.74 -29.88 -13.73
N GLU A 24 -21.26 -30.51 -12.68
CA GLU A 24 -19.85 -30.52 -12.34
C GLU A 24 -19.12 -31.53 -13.26
N LEU A 25 -18.16 -31.03 -14.05
CA LEU A 25 -17.37 -31.84 -14.98
C LEU A 25 -16.10 -32.37 -14.31
N LYS A 26 -15.43 -31.53 -13.51
CA LYS A 26 -14.19 -31.85 -12.80
C LYS A 26 -14.14 -31.23 -11.44
N SER A 27 -13.57 -32.01 -10.49
CA SER A 27 -13.28 -31.57 -9.13
C SER A 27 -11.93 -32.14 -8.73
N LYS A 28 -10.90 -31.29 -8.65
CA LYS A 28 -9.54 -31.70 -8.27
C LYS A 28 -8.89 -30.63 -7.41
N GLY A 29 -8.61 -30.96 -6.14
CA GLY A 29 -8.11 -29.97 -5.18
C GLY A 29 -9.06 -28.79 -5.06
N LEU A 30 -8.58 -27.59 -5.29
CA LEU A 30 -9.40 -26.37 -5.29
C LEU A 30 -10.03 -26.06 -6.65
N ASN A 31 -9.61 -26.73 -7.72
CA ASN A 31 -10.11 -26.48 -9.07
C ASN A 31 -11.47 -27.16 -9.31
N ARG A 32 -12.42 -26.40 -9.86
CA ARG A 32 -13.76 -26.85 -10.24
C ARG A 32 -14.04 -26.45 -11.67
N GLU A 33 -14.67 -27.35 -12.41
CA GLU A 33 -15.13 -27.12 -13.77
C GLU A 33 -16.61 -27.45 -13.84
N PHE A 34 -17.42 -26.47 -14.21
CA PHE A 34 -18.88 -26.61 -14.31
C PHE A 34 -19.33 -26.37 -15.74
N SER A 35 -20.23 -27.24 -16.27
CA SER A 35 -21.01 -26.90 -17.43
C SER A 35 -22.36 -26.36 -17.00
N ILE A 36 -22.68 -25.18 -17.47
CA ILE A 36 -23.89 -24.44 -17.09
C ILE A 36 -24.75 -24.23 -18.35
N THR A 37 -26.02 -24.64 -18.26
CA THR A 37 -27.00 -24.44 -19.32
C THR A 37 -28.07 -23.48 -18.85
N VAL A 38 -28.27 -22.39 -19.59
CA VAL A 38 -29.31 -21.40 -19.37
C VAL A 38 -30.33 -21.47 -20.49
N SER A 39 -31.61 -21.62 -20.15
CA SER A 39 -32.69 -21.73 -21.13
C SER A 39 -32.78 -20.50 -22.03
N ILE A 40 -33.03 -20.73 -23.31
CA ILE A 40 -33.29 -19.63 -24.28
C ILE A 40 -34.51 -18.76 -23.87
N ASP A 41 -35.47 -19.34 -23.19
CA ASP A 41 -36.68 -18.62 -22.74
C ASP A 41 -36.31 -17.54 -21.69
N ASP A 42 -35.37 -17.84 -20.78
CA ASP A 42 -34.87 -16.86 -19.80
C ASP A 42 -34.08 -15.73 -20.47
N LEU A 43 -33.32 -16.03 -21.54
CA LEU A 43 -32.63 -15.01 -22.33
C LEU A 43 -33.63 -14.11 -23.06
N LYS A 44 -34.67 -14.69 -23.68
CA LYS A 44 -35.74 -13.94 -24.36
C LYS A 44 -36.51 -13.04 -23.41
N ASP A 45 -36.91 -13.56 -22.26
CA ASP A 45 -37.63 -12.77 -21.23
C ASP A 45 -36.82 -11.56 -20.79
N LYS A 46 -35.53 -11.72 -20.58
CA LYS A 46 -34.62 -10.63 -20.21
C LYS A 46 -34.38 -9.65 -21.35
N LYS A 47 -34.23 -10.16 -22.59
CA LYS A 47 -34.09 -9.34 -23.79
C LYS A 47 -35.32 -8.45 -23.98
N ILE A 48 -36.55 -9.00 -23.87
CA ILE A 48 -37.79 -8.26 -24.00
C ILE A 48 -37.86 -7.11 -22.97
N LYS A 49 -37.52 -7.37 -21.71
CA LYS A 49 -37.48 -6.35 -20.68
C LYS A 49 -36.50 -5.22 -21.01
N LYS A 50 -35.27 -5.56 -21.42
CA LYS A 50 -34.27 -4.56 -21.81
C LYS A 50 -34.70 -3.73 -23.03
N LEU A 51 -35.31 -4.36 -24.04
CA LEU A 51 -35.85 -3.64 -25.20
C LEU A 51 -36.98 -2.68 -24.80
N GLN A 52 -37.84 -3.06 -23.83
CA GLN A 52 -38.87 -2.19 -23.29
C GLN A 52 -38.26 -0.98 -22.54
N ASP A 53 -37.25 -1.22 -21.74
CA ASP A 53 -36.52 -0.16 -21.00
C ASP A 53 -35.86 0.82 -21.97
N ILE A 54 -35.22 0.31 -23.01
CA ILE A 54 -34.61 1.16 -24.07
C ILE A 54 -35.73 1.94 -24.78
N ALA A 55 -36.81 1.29 -25.17
CA ALA A 55 -37.95 1.94 -25.86
C ALA A 55 -38.52 3.10 -25.04
N SER A 56 -38.57 2.95 -23.71
CA SER A 56 -39.09 3.97 -22.80
C SER A 56 -38.20 5.21 -22.69
N LYS A 57 -36.88 5.07 -22.92
CA LYS A 57 -35.85 6.13 -22.78
C LYS A 57 -35.34 6.66 -24.11
N ALA A 58 -35.54 5.92 -25.20
CA ALA A 58 -34.98 6.25 -26.51
C ALA A 58 -35.60 7.51 -27.08
N LYS A 59 -34.70 8.34 -27.68
CA LYS A 59 -35.06 9.47 -28.54
C LYS A 59 -34.64 9.10 -29.96
N ILE A 60 -35.61 8.73 -30.78
CA ILE A 60 -35.36 8.33 -32.18
C ILE A 60 -36.18 9.26 -33.08
N ASP A 61 -35.56 9.75 -34.14
CA ASP A 61 -36.19 10.63 -35.10
C ASP A 61 -37.44 9.97 -35.69
N GLY A 62 -38.53 10.69 -35.76
CA GLY A 62 -39.82 10.20 -36.22
C GLY A 62 -40.73 9.61 -35.12
N PHE A 63 -40.24 9.47 -33.87
CA PHE A 63 -41.07 9.01 -32.76
C PHE A 63 -41.05 9.96 -31.57
N ARG A 64 -42.18 10.06 -30.90
CA ARG A 64 -42.26 10.80 -29.64
C ARG A 64 -41.42 10.10 -28.57
N PRO A 65 -40.59 10.82 -27.78
CA PRO A 65 -39.77 10.22 -26.71
C PRO A 65 -40.61 9.32 -25.79
N GLY A 66 -40.12 8.08 -25.57
CA GLY A 66 -40.80 7.06 -24.76
C GLY A 66 -42.02 6.38 -25.44
N LYS A 67 -42.29 6.61 -26.73
CA LYS A 67 -43.37 5.96 -27.50
C LYS A 67 -42.84 5.22 -28.75
N VAL A 68 -41.58 4.86 -28.73
CA VAL A 68 -40.96 4.05 -29.79
C VAL A 68 -41.47 2.60 -29.66
N PRO A 69 -42.02 1.98 -30.73
CA PRO A 69 -42.44 0.57 -30.67
C PRO A 69 -41.23 -0.34 -30.38
N THR A 70 -41.38 -1.31 -29.49
CA THR A 70 -40.33 -2.29 -29.14
C THR A 70 -39.81 -3.06 -30.34
N SER A 71 -40.70 -3.35 -31.33
CA SER A 71 -40.29 -4.00 -32.59
C SER A 71 -39.35 -3.15 -33.43
N HIS A 72 -39.41 -1.84 -33.36
CA HIS A 72 -38.48 -0.93 -34.03
C HIS A 72 -37.11 -0.92 -33.30
N ILE A 73 -37.14 -0.86 -31.97
CA ILE A 73 -35.92 -0.97 -31.14
C ILE A 73 -35.25 -2.32 -31.36
N GLU A 74 -36.02 -3.40 -31.45
CA GLU A 74 -35.47 -4.73 -31.69
C GLU A 74 -34.74 -4.86 -33.03
N LYS A 75 -35.27 -4.22 -34.10
CA LYS A 75 -34.57 -4.19 -35.40
C LYS A 75 -33.24 -3.45 -35.35
N LEU A 76 -33.16 -2.38 -34.56
CA LEU A 76 -31.96 -1.55 -34.47
C LEU A 76 -30.92 -2.11 -33.49
N TYR A 77 -31.38 -2.61 -32.34
CA TYR A 77 -30.53 -2.95 -31.20
C TYR A 77 -30.66 -4.40 -30.73
N GLY A 78 -31.54 -5.20 -31.35
CA GLY A 78 -31.90 -6.52 -30.85
C GLY A 78 -30.72 -7.50 -30.75
N GLN A 79 -29.76 -7.41 -31.68
CA GLN A 79 -28.56 -8.23 -31.63
C GLN A 79 -27.60 -7.78 -30.52
N SER A 80 -27.32 -6.48 -30.41
CA SER A 80 -26.46 -5.93 -29.36
C SER A 80 -27.04 -6.17 -27.97
N VAL A 81 -28.36 -5.99 -27.81
CA VAL A 81 -29.04 -6.27 -26.54
C VAL A 81 -28.98 -7.76 -26.20
N MET A 82 -29.03 -8.66 -27.19
CA MET A 82 -28.92 -10.11 -26.93
C MET A 82 -27.52 -10.48 -26.43
N VAL A 83 -26.45 -9.90 -27.01
CA VAL A 83 -25.07 -10.09 -26.53
C VAL A 83 -24.94 -9.62 -25.08
N GLU A 84 -25.43 -8.43 -24.76
CA GLU A 84 -25.42 -7.89 -23.40
C GLU A 84 -26.20 -8.78 -22.43
N VAL A 85 -27.37 -9.30 -22.84
CA VAL A 85 -28.16 -10.23 -22.04
C VAL A 85 -27.42 -11.54 -21.79
N ILE A 86 -26.70 -12.05 -22.78
CA ILE A 86 -25.89 -13.27 -22.63
C ILE A 86 -24.78 -13.04 -21.61
N GLU A 87 -24.04 -11.93 -21.70
CA GLU A 87 -22.97 -11.60 -20.75
C GLU A 87 -23.48 -11.48 -19.32
N GLU A 88 -24.60 -10.77 -19.13
CA GLU A 88 -25.24 -10.65 -17.82
C GLU A 88 -25.74 -12.00 -17.29
N LYS A 89 -26.31 -12.84 -18.15
CA LYS A 89 -26.82 -14.17 -17.74
C LYS A 89 -25.68 -15.14 -17.43
N VAL A 90 -24.57 -15.08 -18.14
CA VAL A 90 -23.36 -15.83 -17.82
C VAL A 90 -22.86 -15.45 -16.44
N SER A 91 -22.75 -14.15 -16.14
CA SER A 91 -22.33 -13.66 -14.83
C SER A 91 -23.29 -14.09 -13.71
N GLU A 92 -24.61 -13.91 -13.91
CA GLU A 92 -25.65 -14.28 -12.95
C GLU A 92 -25.68 -15.79 -12.67
N ALA A 93 -25.62 -16.60 -13.74
CA ALA A 93 -25.64 -18.06 -13.64
C ALA A 93 -24.37 -18.61 -12.97
N SER A 94 -23.21 -18.01 -13.26
CA SER A 94 -21.94 -18.38 -12.61
C SER A 94 -21.99 -18.10 -11.10
N GLN A 95 -22.49 -16.95 -10.69
CA GLN A 95 -22.63 -16.61 -9.26
C GLN A 95 -23.65 -17.52 -8.55
N ASN A 96 -24.78 -17.81 -9.19
CA ASN A 96 -25.80 -18.69 -8.62
C ASN A 96 -25.28 -20.14 -8.50
N ALA A 97 -24.53 -20.64 -9.50
CA ALA A 97 -23.94 -21.97 -9.46
C ALA A 97 -22.98 -22.16 -8.29
N LEU A 98 -22.19 -21.15 -7.96
CA LEU A 98 -21.30 -21.15 -6.79
C LEU A 98 -22.09 -21.04 -5.49
N LYS A 99 -23.06 -20.14 -5.43
CA LYS A 99 -23.87 -19.90 -4.23
C LYS A 99 -24.72 -21.12 -3.84
N GLU A 100 -25.33 -21.82 -4.79
CA GLU A 100 -26.12 -23.03 -4.53
C GLU A 100 -25.27 -24.19 -3.96
N ARG A 101 -23.95 -24.16 -4.17
CA ARG A 101 -23.00 -25.15 -3.68
C ARG A 101 -22.19 -24.68 -2.48
N ASP A 102 -22.51 -23.50 -1.96
CA ASP A 102 -21.74 -22.83 -0.88
C ASP A 102 -20.25 -22.71 -1.19
N LEU A 103 -19.91 -22.52 -2.47
CA LEU A 103 -18.54 -22.34 -2.94
C LEU A 103 -18.22 -20.86 -3.10
N LYS A 104 -17.02 -20.45 -2.65
CA LYS A 104 -16.49 -19.11 -2.84
C LYS A 104 -15.34 -19.19 -3.82
N ALA A 105 -15.43 -18.51 -4.96
CA ALA A 105 -14.34 -18.45 -5.92
C ALA A 105 -13.17 -17.60 -5.35
N ALA A 106 -11.96 -18.10 -5.54
CA ALA A 106 -10.72 -17.41 -5.12
C ALA A 106 -10.45 -16.17 -5.98
N VAL A 107 -10.72 -16.26 -7.27
CA VAL A 107 -10.66 -15.16 -8.24
C VAL A 107 -11.88 -15.23 -9.16
N LYS A 108 -12.06 -14.21 -10.00
CA LYS A 108 -13.13 -14.21 -10.99
C LYS A 108 -13.04 -15.48 -11.86
N PRO A 109 -14.12 -16.29 -11.96
CA PRO A 109 -14.12 -17.49 -12.78
C PRO A 109 -13.78 -17.23 -14.26
N ASP A 110 -13.07 -18.14 -14.89
CA ASP A 110 -12.86 -18.14 -16.33
C ASP A 110 -14.03 -18.85 -17.01
N VAL A 111 -14.64 -18.18 -17.98
CA VAL A 111 -15.84 -18.65 -18.65
C VAL A 111 -15.58 -18.79 -20.14
N LYS A 112 -15.84 -19.98 -20.66
CA LYS A 112 -15.79 -20.29 -22.08
C LYS A 112 -17.18 -20.64 -22.59
N LEU A 113 -17.64 -19.92 -23.61
CA LEU A 113 -18.88 -20.24 -24.28
C LEU A 113 -18.69 -21.52 -25.12
N ASP A 114 -19.56 -22.49 -24.93
CA ASP A 114 -19.59 -23.76 -25.70
C ASP A 114 -20.62 -23.69 -26.83
N SER A 115 -21.66 -22.86 -26.66
CA SER A 115 -22.66 -22.59 -27.70
C SER A 115 -22.16 -21.54 -28.67
N ASP A 116 -22.41 -21.73 -29.96
CA ASP A 116 -22.20 -20.69 -30.96
C ASP A 116 -23.22 -19.55 -30.80
N MET A 117 -22.73 -18.32 -30.85
CA MET A 117 -23.58 -17.11 -30.67
C MET A 117 -24.69 -17.04 -31.73
N ASN A 118 -24.41 -17.44 -32.98
CA ASN A 118 -25.41 -17.42 -34.05
C ASN A 118 -26.47 -18.49 -33.79
N ASP A 119 -26.09 -19.66 -33.23
CA ASP A 119 -27.06 -20.68 -32.85
C ASP A 119 -28.01 -20.24 -31.75
N ILE A 120 -27.52 -19.47 -30.77
CA ILE A 120 -28.35 -18.90 -29.72
C ILE A 120 -29.30 -17.84 -30.31
N ILE A 121 -28.76 -16.91 -31.11
CA ILE A 121 -29.52 -15.72 -31.58
C ILE A 121 -30.52 -16.11 -32.68
N GLU A 122 -30.09 -16.92 -33.67
CA GLU A 122 -30.88 -17.22 -34.87
C GLU A 122 -31.68 -18.52 -34.72
N LYS A 123 -31.07 -19.57 -34.10
CA LYS A 123 -31.68 -20.89 -34.00
C LYS A 123 -32.38 -21.14 -32.66
N ASN A 124 -32.39 -20.16 -31.77
CA ASN A 124 -33.02 -20.23 -30.45
C ASN A 124 -32.56 -21.43 -29.61
N LYS A 125 -31.27 -21.75 -29.65
CA LYS A 125 -30.69 -22.78 -28.79
C LYS A 125 -30.39 -22.23 -27.41
N ASP A 126 -30.35 -23.13 -26.43
CA ASP A 126 -29.95 -22.78 -25.06
C ASP A 126 -28.49 -22.29 -25.02
N LEU A 127 -28.21 -21.42 -24.08
CA LEU A 127 -26.87 -20.97 -23.80
C LEU A 127 -26.16 -22.01 -22.94
N VAL A 128 -25.11 -22.61 -23.47
CA VAL A 128 -24.23 -23.53 -22.75
C VAL A 128 -22.83 -22.95 -22.66
N PHE A 129 -22.29 -22.93 -21.46
CA PHE A 129 -20.92 -22.49 -21.24
C PHE A 129 -20.22 -23.30 -20.15
N THR A 130 -18.91 -23.38 -20.25
CA THR A 130 -18.05 -24.03 -19.26
C THR A 130 -17.43 -22.94 -18.38
N MET A 131 -17.60 -23.07 -17.08
CA MET A 131 -17.00 -22.21 -16.06
C MET A 131 -15.89 -22.98 -15.35
N ASN A 132 -14.66 -22.45 -15.43
CA ASN A 132 -13.52 -22.90 -14.64
C ASN A 132 -13.32 -21.95 -13.49
N CYS A 133 -13.28 -22.46 -12.28
CA CYS A 133 -13.02 -21.65 -11.10
C CYS A 133 -12.13 -22.40 -10.11
N GLU A 134 -11.35 -21.63 -9.39
CA GLU A 134 -10.61 -22.10 -8.23
C GLU A 134 -11.34 -21.62 -6.99
N VAL A 135 -11.66 -22.53 -6.08
CA VAL A 135 -12.43 -22.21 -4.86
C VAL A 135 -11.51 -21.95 -3.69
N LEU A 136 -11.99 -21.16 -2.72
CA LEU A 136 -11.28 -20.98 -1.46
C LEU A 136 -11.25 -22.29 -0.67
N PRO A 137 -10.12 -22.58 0.01
CA PRO A 137 -10.00 -23.76 0.86
C PRO A 137 -10.87 -23.63 2.11
N GLU A 138 -11.30 -24.76 2.66
CA GLU A 138 -11.87 -24.81 4.01
C GLU A 138 -10.72 -24.72 5.04
N ILE A 139 -10.78 -23.71 5.90
CA ILE A 139 -9.75 -23.44 6.90
C ILE A 139 -10.31 -23.71 8.30
N VAL A 140 -9.75 -24.71 8.96
CA VAL A 140 -10.08 -25.01 10.35
C VAL A 140 -9.18 -24.22 11.28
N ILE A 141 -9.75 -23.26 11.99
CA ILE A 141 -8.99 -22.37 12.88
C ILE A 141 -8.60 -23.11 14.19
N THR A 142 -7.32 -23.02 14.52
CA THR A 142 -6.76 -23.60 15.76
C THR A 142 -7.15 -22.74 16.97
N ASP A 143 -7.36 -23.37 18.11
CA ASP A 143 -7.57 -22.70 19.40
C ASP A 143 -6.37 -21.81 19.77
N PHE A 144 -6.59 -20.49 19.82
CA PHE A 144 -5.55 -19.49 20.09
C PHE A 144 -5.00 -19.56 21.49
N SER A 145 -5.78 -20.06 22.48
CA SER A 145 -5.32 -20.20 23.88
C SER A 145 -4.11 -21.11 24.03
N LYS A 146 -3.85 -21.98 23.05
CA LYS A 146 -2.70 -22.88 23.02
C LYS A 146 -1.45 -22.27 22.38
N ILE A 147 -1.55 -21.06 21.86
CA ILE A 147 -0.42 -20.33 21.27
C ILE A 147 0.31 -19.59 22.40
N LYS A 148 1.62 -19.77 22.45
CA LYS A 148 2.52 -19.04 23.35
C LYS A 148 3.38 -18.11 22.51
N LEU A 149 3.42 -16.83 22.85
CA LEU A 149 4.17 -15.81 22.17
C LEU A 149 5.01 -14.99 23.16
N ASP A 150 6.24 -14.72 22.77
CA ASP A 150 7.10 -13.79 23.49
C ASP A 150 6.80 -12.37 23.00
N LYS A 151 6.31 -11.51 23.92
CA LYS A 151 6.10 -10.08 23.66
C LYS A 151 7.39 -9.34 23.99
N PRO A 152 8.15 -8.86 22.99
CA PRO A 152 9.35 -8.11 23.26
C PRO A 152 8.99 -6.77 23.90
N ILE A 153 9.70 -6.41 24.97
CA ILE A 153 9.59 -5.11 25.61
C ILE A 153 10.97 -4.48 25.74
N SER A 154 11.07 -3.21 25.37
CA SER A 154 12.29 -2.42 25.55
C SER A 154 11.92 -1.04 26.10
N LYS A 155 12.82 -0.48 26.89
CA LYS A 155 12.66 0.89 27.43
C LYS A 155 13.84 1.73 26.99
N PRO A 156 13.62 2.99 26.59
CA PRO A 156 14.69 3.90 26.24
C PRO A 156 15.69 4.05 27.40
N GLN A 157 16.95 3.86 27.07
CA GLN A 157 18.06 4.12 27.98
C GLN A 157 18.55 5.56 27.84
N GLU A 158 19.29 6.07 28.81
CA GLU A 158 19.88 7.41 28.73
C GLU A 158 20.78 7.57 27.50
N LYS A 159 21.43 6.49 27.08
CA LYS A 159 22.24 6.47 25.86
C LYS A 159 21.39 6.76 24.63
N ASP A 160 20.21 6.16 24.49
CA ASP A 160 19.33 6.38 23.33
C ASP A 160 18.87 7.84 23.24
N ILE A 161 18.59 8.45 24.40
CA ILE A 161 18.19 9.84 24.47
C ILE A 161 19.37 10.76 24.12
N ASN A 162 20.57 10.48 24.64
CA ASN A 162 21.77 11.26 24.35
C ASN A 162 22.18 11.16 22.86
N ASP A 163 22.14 9.95 22.27
CA ASP A 163 22.41 9.75 20.83
C ASP A 163 21.43 10.56 19.97
N ALA A 164 20.13 10.60 20.36
CA ALA A 164 19.12 11.38 19.66
C ALA A 164 19.35 12.90 19.84
N LEU A 165 19.73 13.35 21.03
CA LEU A 165 20.07 14.75 21.29
C LEU A 165 21.30 15.21 20.50
N GLU A 166 22.35 14.38 20.43
CA GLU A 166 23.55 14.68 19.63
C GLU A 166 23.21 14.73 18.13
N TYR A 167 22.36 13.82 17.66
CA TYR A 167 21.88 13.85 16.28
C TYR A 167 21.12 15.15 15.97
N LEU A 168 20.19 15.55 16.85
CA LEU A 168 19.45 16.81 16.70
C LEU A 168 20.37 18.02 16.75
N ALA A 169 21.37 18.03 17.65
CA ALA A 169 22.33 19.13 17.77
C ALA A 169 23.18 19.28 16.49
N LYS A 170 23.55 18.16 15.84
CA LYS A 170 24.28 18.19 14.56
C LYS A 170 23.42 18.67 13.39
N GLN A 171 22.11 18.36 13.41
CA GLN A 171 21.19 18.80 12.36
C GLN A 171 20.76 20.28 12.52
N ASN A 172 20.64 20.76 13.76
CA ASN A 172 20.25 22.13 14.08
C ASN A 172 21.52 22.94 14.42
N LYS A 173 22.20 23.42 13.39
CA LYS A 173 23.38 24.30 13.58
C LYS A 173 22.97 25.60 14.25
N SER A 174 23.73 26.06 15.22
CA SER A 174 23.64 27.39 15.76
C SER A 174 24.55 28.34 14.96
N TYR A 175 24.17 29.64 14.92
CA TYR A 175 24.93 30.62 14.15
C TYR A 175 25.39 31.70 15.09
N LYS A 176 26.74 31.84 15.20
CA LYS A 176 27.35 32.86 16.06
C LYS A 176 27.94 33.98 15.24
N GLU A 177 27.53 35.20 15.55
CA GLU A 177 28.03 36.40 14.92
C GLU A 177 29.58 36.50 15.04
N VAL A 178 30.21 36.79 13.91
CA VAL A 178 31.67 36.94 13.83
C VAL A 178 32.05 38.40 13.60
N SER A 179 33.35 38.66 13.70
CA SER A 179 33.90 40.01 13.48
C SER A 179 33.48 40.58 12.12
N GLU A 180 33.19 41.87 12.05
CA GLU A 180 32.79 42.63 10.84
C GLU A 180 33.75 42.42 9.64
N LYS A 181 35.03 42.11 9.89
CA LYS A 181 36.05 41.87 8.88
C LYS A 181 35.99 40.45 8.28
N THR A 182 35.22 39.55 8.88
CA THR A 182 35.15 38.15 8.46
C THR A 182 34.32 38.03 7.18
N LYS A 183 34.87 37.33 6.19
CA LYS A 183 34.19 37.02 4.94
C LYS A 183 33.31 35.79 5.11
N SER A 184 32.11 35.85 4.54
CA SER A 184 31.17 34.76 4.48
C SER A 184 31.71 33.56 3.68
N LYS A 185 31.37 32.35 4.08
CA LYS A 185 31.68 31.09 3.43
C LYS A 185 30.43 30.27 3.21
N ASP A 186 30.55 29.23 2.41
CA ASP A 186 29.51 28.21 2.28
C ASP A 186 29.22 27.59 3.65
N GLY A 187 27.92 27.46 3.99
CA GLY A 187 27.45 27.01 5.32
C GLY A 187 27.33 28.09 6.38
N ASP A 188 27.82 29.32 6.17
CA ASP A 188 27.63 30.46 7.10
C ASP A 188 26.23 31.06 6.92
N GLN A 189 25.69 31.67 7.97
CA GLN A 189 24.45 32.44 7.89
C GLN A 189 24.77 33.93 7.71
N VAL A 190 24.10 34.56 6.77
CA VAL A 190 24.14 36.02 6.59
C VAL A 190 22.79 36.62 6.90
N THR A 191 22.80 37.73 7.67
CA THR A 191 21.62 38.57 7.84
C THR A 191 21.67 39.66 6.79
N ILE A 192 20.68 39.75 5.94
CA ILE A 192 20.65 40.63 4.76
C ILE A 192 19.40 41.48 4.72
N ASP A 193 19.55 42.69 4.18
CA ASP A 193 18.44 43.45 3.61
C ASP A 193 18.54 43.34 2.10
N TYR A 194 17.43 43.09 1.41
CA TYR A 194 17.43 43.06 -0.03
C TYR A 194 16.20 43.69 -0.68
N VAL A 195 16.39 44.21 -1.88
CA VAL A 195 15.33 44.78 -2.73
C VAL A 195 15.46 44.19 -4.11
N GLY A 196 14.49 43.34 -4.48
CA GLY A 196 14.42 42.72 -5.82
C GLY A 196 13.72 43.64 -6.82
N LYS A 197 14.30 43.73 -8.01
CA LYS A 197 13.82 44.56 -9.14
C LYS A 197 13.82 43.76 -10.43
N ILE A 198 12.79 43.95 -11.24
CA ILE A 198 12.72 43.52 -12.62
C ILE A 198 12.62 44.79 -13.46
N ASP A 199 13.46 44.96 -14.48
CA ASP A 199 13.55 46.18 -15.30
C ASP A 199 13.68 47.49 -14.47
N ASN A 200 14.43 47.43 -13.36
CA ASN A 200 14.62 48.48 -12.39
C ASN A 200 13.37 48.86 -11.53
N ILE A 201 12.29 48.13 -11.63
CA ILE A 201 11.06 48.33 -10.85
C ILE A 201 11.01 47.26 -9.77
N ALA A 202 10.84 47.66 -8.49
CA ALA A 202 10.68 46.74 -7.38
C ALA A 202 9.36 45.97 -7.53
N PHE A 203 9.39 44.66 -7.31
CA PHE A 203 8.22 43.78 -7.40
C PHE A 203 7.73 43.34 -6.00
N GLU A 204 6.46 43.01 -5.91
CA GLU A 204 5.82 42.58 -4.68
C GLU A 204 6.43 41.24 -4.19
N GLY A 205 6.78 41.17 -2.88
CA GLY A 205 7.47 40.00 -2.30
C GLY A 205 8.98 39.97 -2.57
N GLY A 206 9.54 40.90 -3.34
CA GLY A 206 10.97 41.00 -3.63
C GLY A 206 11.80 41.75 -2.58
N THR A 207 11.21 42.26 -1.49
CA THR A 207 11.91 43.08 -0.50
C THR A 207 11.79 42.45 0.89
N ALA A 208 12.91 42.37 1.60
CA ALA A 208 12.92 41.99 3.00
C ALA A 208 14.06 42.73 3.77
N SER A 209 13.85 42.93 5.07
CA SER A 209 14.87 43.45 5.99
C SER A 209 15.13 42.41 7.07
N ASP A 210 16.39 42.35 7.54
CA ASP A 210 16.86 41.40 8.56
C ASP A 210 16.59 39.91 8.21
N ALA A 211 16.59 39.60 6.94
CA ALA A 211 16.40 38.24 6.48
C ALA A 211 17.64 37.38 6.78
N ASN A 212 17.45 36.23 7.47
CA ASN A 212 18.52 35.31 7.74
C ASN A 212 18.58 34.27 6.60
N LEU A 213 19.74 34.13 5.98
CA LEU A 213 20.00 33.24 4.87
C LEU A 213 21.25 32.39 5.16
N VAL A 214 21.13 31.08 5.07
CA VAL A 214 22.27 30.15 5.15
C VAL A 214 22.81 29.93 3.75
N LEU A 215 24.06 30.29 3.53
CA LEU A 215 24.73 30.15 2.23
C LEU A 215 24.95 28.66 1.90
N GLY A 216 24.51 28.25 0.69
CA GLY A 216 24.52 26.84 0.27
C GLY A 216 23.30 26.04 0.65
N SER A 217 22.31 26.63 1.31
CA SER A 217 21.04 25.97 1.67
C SER A 217 20.12 25.71 0.49
N LYS A 218 20.32 26.41 -0.62
CA LYS A 218 19.45 26.42 -1.80
C LYS A 218 18.01 26.82 -1.50
N SER A 219 17.79 27.65 -0.46
CA SER A 219 16.49 28.16 -0.09
C SER A 219 16.08 29.39 -0.90
N PHE A 220 17.02 30.00 -1.58
CA PHE A 220 16.81 31.12 -2.51
C PHE A 220 16.97 30.64 -3.98
N ILE A 221 16.67 31.55 -4.92
CA ILE A 221 16.77 31.30 -6.35
C ILE A 221 18.22 30.91 -6.71
N ASP A 222 18.37 30.02 -7.68
CA ASP A 222 19.69 29.55 -8.13
C ASP A 222 20.68 30.71 -8.38
N ASN A 223 21.92 30.50 -7.95
CA ASN A 223 23.03 31.47 -7.98
C ASN A 223 22.90 32.70 -7.05
N PHE A 224 21.82 32.85 -6.27
CA PHE A 224 21.68 33.98 -5.34
C PHE A 224 22.69 33.85 -4.18
N GLU A 225 22.70 32.70 -3.52
CA GLU A 225 23.55 32.44 -2.35
C GLU A 225 25.03 32.41 -2.71
N GLU A 226 25.38 31.87 -3.86
CA GLU A 226 26.77 31.78 -4.34
C GLU A 226 27.41 33.16 -4.54
N GLN A 227 26.64 34.15 -4.99
CA GLN A 227 27.11 35.50 -5.19
C GLN A 227 27.35 36.28 -3.88
N LEU A 228 26.85 35.78 -2.76
CA LEU A 228 27.05 36.36 -1.43
C LEU A 228 28.25 35.76 -0.70
N ILE A 229 28.85 34.69 -1.23
CA ILE A 229 30.07 34.08 -0.65
C ILE A 229 31.25 35.04 -0.82
N GLY A 230 32.03 35.21 0.25
CA GLY A 230 33.22 36.07 0.26
C GLY A 230 32.96 37.52 0.61
N LEU A 231 31.68 37.91 0.84
CA LEU A 231 31.31 39.24 1.31
C LEU A 231 31.44 39.32 2.83
N LYS A 232 31.54 40.52 3.35
CA LYS A 232 31.61 40.83 4.81
C LYS A 232 30.48 41.77 5.22
N GLN A 233 30.34 41.96 6.51
CA GLN A 233 29.39 42.91 7.08
C GLN A 233 29.59 44.33 6.50
N GLY A 234 28.50 44.98 6.13
CA GLY A 234 28.48 46.30 5.50
C GLY A 234 28.69 46.31 3.98
N ASP A 235 28.99 45.17 3.36
CA ASP A 235 29.14 45.10 1.90
C ASP A 235 27.75 45.14 1.23
N ASN A 236 27.67 45.94 0.13
CA ASN A 236 26.51 45.99 -0.75
C ASN A 236 26.85 45.24 -2.07
N LYS A 237 25.94 44.40 -2.52
CA LYS A 237 26.12 43.62 -3.75
C LYS A 237 24.84 43.63 -4.57
N LEU A 238 25.02 43.90 -5.86
CA LEU A 238 23.98 43.67 -6.84
C LEU A 238 24.04 42.19 -7.28
N VAL A 239 23.04 41.42 -6.89
CA VAL A 239 22.90 39.99 -7.21
C VAL A 239 22.00 39.84 -8.41
N LYS A 240 22.46 39.16 -9.46
CA LYS A 240 21.69 38.89 -10.66
C LYS A 240 21.25 37.44 -10.69
N VAL A 241 19.96 37.19 -10.85
CA VAL A 241 19.38 35.85 -10.89
C VAL A 241 18.35 35.74 -12.01
N LYS A 242 18.07 34.52 -12.44
CA LYS A 242 16.97 34.24 -13.36
C LYS A 242 15.98 33.32 -12.66
N PHE A 243 14.70 33.71 -12.62
CA PHE A 243 13.66 32.86 -12.09
C PHE A 243 13.47 31.59 -12.94
N PRO A 244 13.26 30.41 -12.34
CA PRO A 244 12.93 29.20 -13.08
C PRO A 244 11.65 29.36 -13.91
N GLU A 245 11.55 28.66 -15.02
CA GLU A 245 10.36 28.73 -15.90
C GLU A 245 9.09 28.18 -15.22
N ASN A 246 9.25 27.30 -14.22
CA ASN A 246 8.18 26.71 -13.43
C ASN A 246 7.99 27.40 -12.05
N TYR A 247 8.38 28.66 -11.92
CA TYR A 247 8.22 29.40 -10.67
C TYR A 247 6.74 29.61 -10.34
N GLN A 248 6.38 29.55 -9.04
CA GLN A 248 4.98 29.60 -8.58
C GLN A 248 4.21 30.86 -9.02
N SER A 249 4.91 32.00 -9.18
CA SER A 249 4.31 33.22 -9.69
C SER A 249 4.52 33.31 -11.21
N PRO A 250 3.46 33.27 -12.02
CA PRO A 250 3.55 33.38 -13.48
C PRO A 250 4.18 34.71 -13.92
N ASP A 251 4.01 35.77 -13.13
CA ASP A 251 4.54 37.09 -13.44
C ASP A 251 6.06 37.19 -13.28
N LEU A 252 6.68 36.25 -12.57
CA LEU A 252 8.11 36.21 -12.31
C LEU A 252 8.81 35.08 -13.10
N ALA A 253 8.09 34.05 -13.51
CA ALA A 253 8.63 32.87 -14.16
C ALA A 253 9.46 33.21 -15.41
N GLY A 254 10.70 32.70 -15.50
CA GLY A 254 11.63 32.90 -16.61
C GLY A 254 12.27 34.27 -16.70
N LYS A 255 11.89 35.27 -15.87
CA LYS A 255 12.41 36.63 -15.92
C LYS A 255 13.75 36.78 -15.21
N GLU A 256 14.57 37.68 -15.72
CA GLU A 256 15.80 38.11 -15.03
C GLU A 256 15.45 39.17 -13.96
N ALA A 257 16.00 39.01 -12.80
CA ALA A 257 15.85 39.96 -11.67
C ALA A 257 17.20 40.37 -11.11
N THR A 258 17.23 41.56 -10.57
CA THR A 258 18.38 42.11 -9.84
C THR A 258 17.98 42.37 -8.39
N PHE A 259 18.82 41.97 -7.46
CA PHE A 259 18.60 42.22 -6.04
C PHE A 259 19.71 43.11 -5.49
N ASP A 260 19.35 44.27 -4.98
CA ASP A 260 20.25 45.09 -4.18
C ASP A 260 20.33 44.51 -2.77
N VAL A 261 21.43 43.87 -2.42
CA VAL A 261 21.63 43.16 -1.17
C VAL A 261 22.65 43.87 -0.31
N ASN A 262 22.28 44.12 0.94
CA ASN A 262 23.19 44.64 1.98
C ASN A 262 23.42 43.56 3.04
N ILE A 263 24.69 43.25 3.35
CA ILE A 263 25.07 42.28 4.37
C ILE A 263 25.13 43.02 5.75
N LYS A 264 24.14 42.74 6.60
CA LYS A 264 24.10 43.33 7.98
C LYS A 264 25.00 42.58 8.94
N LYS A 265 25.02 41.27 8.86
CA LYS A 265 25.77 40.39 9.75
C LYS A 265 26.24 39.15 9.03
N VAL A 266 27.39 38.64 9.48
CA VAL A 266 27.88 37.30 9.08
C VAL A 266 28.02 36.49 10.36
N SER A 267 27.42 35.27 10.36
CA SER A 267 27.45 34.36 11.49
C SER A 267 27.98 33.00 11.02
N LYS A 268 28.91 32.43 11.73
CA LYS A 268 29.44 31.12 11.46
C LYS A 268 28.59 30.04 12.05
N ALA A 269 28.42 28.98 11.30
CA ALA A 269 27.80 27.76 11.80
C ALA A 269 28.70 27.14 12.89
N GLU A 270 28.13 26.92 14.05
CA GLU A 270 28.72 26.11 15.12
C GLU A 270 27.77 24.93 15.37
N GLU A 271 28.32 23.76 15.76
CA GLU A 271 27.45 22.68 16.23
C GLU A 271 26.68 23.16 17.45
N SER A 272 25.37 22.99 17.41
CA SER A 272 24.53 23.32 18.56
C SER A 272 24.95 22.50 19.77
N LYS A 273 25.11 23.15 20.92
CA LYS A 273 25.31 22.39 22.16
C LYS A 273 23.97 21.85 22.64
N VAL A 274 24.04 20.69 23.29
CA VAL A 274 22.86 20.10 23.92
C VAL A 274 22.54 20.91 25.21
N ASN A 275 21.75 21.95 25.04
CA ASN A 275 21.34 22.85 26.10
C ASN A 275 19.92 23.42 25.85
N ASP A 276 19.45 24.34 26.68
CA ASP A 276 18.13 24.97 26.53
C ASP A 276 17.98 25.76 25.22
N ASP A 277 19.08 26.28 24.65
CA ASP A 277 19.00 27.01 23.37
C ASP A 277 18.63 26.07 22.21
N LEU A 278 19.12 24.84 22.23
CA LEU A 278 18.70 23.81 21.26
C LEU A 278 17.18 23.53 21.42
N ALA A 279 16.68 23.36 22.62
CA ALA A 279 15.27 23.15 22.87
C ALA A 279 14.41 24.32 22.38
N LYS A 280 14.83 25.57 22.68
CA LYS A 280 14.16 26.78 22.22
C LYS A 280 14.16 26.96 20.72
N SER A 281 15.24 26.56 20.03
CA SER A 281 15.28 26.58 18.57
C SER A 281 14.28 25.62 17.92
N MET A 282 13.83 24.61 18.67
CA MET A 282 12.79 23.65 18.29
C MET A 282 11.39 24.02 18.82
N GLY A 283 11.23 25.21 19.41
CA GLY A 283 9.95 25.69 19.92
C GLY A 283 9.56 25.14 21.32
N LEU A 284 10.54 24.58 22.06
CA LEU A 284 10.33 24.01 23.38
C LEU A 284 10.90 24.97 24.47
N GLU A 285 10.42 24.82 25.70
CA GLU A 285 10.80 25.72 26.80
C GLU A 285 12.25 25.49 27.28
N ASP A 286 12.62 24.22 27.46
CA ASP A 286 13.90 23.82 28.04
C ASP A 286 14.36 22.44 27.57
N LEU A 287 15.61 22.07 27.90
CA LEU A 287 16.22 20.80 27.57
C LEU A 287 15.52 19.59 28.20
N ASP A 288 14.94 19.76 29.40
CA ASP A 288 14.26 18.66 30.09
C ASP A 288 12.95 18.30 29.37
N THR A 289 12.22 19.27 28.87
CA THR A 289 11.05 19.08 28.01
C THR A 289 11.45 18.39 26.71
N LEU A 290 12.55 18.78 26.07
CA LEU A 290 13.07 18.13 24.87
C LEU A 290 13.43 16.64 25.15
N LYS A 291 14.14 16.36 26.25
CA LYS A 291 14.47 14.99 26.68
C LYS A 291 13.21 14.15 26.91
N LYS A 292 12.21 14.72 27.57
CA LYS A 292 10.93 14.03 27.82
C LYS A 292 10.24 13.66 26.52
N ASN A 293 10.12 14.61 25.60
CA ASN A 293 9.48 14.37 24.28
C ASN A 293 10.24 13.31 23.47
N LEU A 294 11.59 13.38 23.47
CA LEU A 294 12.43 12.37 22.83
C LEU A 294 12.24 10.98 23.44
N LYS A 295 12.21 10.89 24.76
CA LYS A 295 11.99 9.63 25.46
C LYS A 295 10.63 9.02 25.11
N GLU A 296 9.58 9.83 25.08
CA GLU A 296 8.24 9.38 24.68
C GLU A 296 8.21 8.92 23.23
N ARG A 297 8.87 9.65 22.31
CA ARG A 297 8.96 9.28 20.91
C ARG A 297 9.75 7.98 20.71
N ILE A 298 10.92 7.83 21.34
CA ILE A 298 11.72 6.61 21.28
C ILE A 298 10.93 5.43 21.86
N GLN A 299 10.15 5.63 22.93
CA GLN A 299 9.28 4.59 23.48
C GLN A 299 8.20 4.16 22.46
N GLN A 300 7.57 5.12 21.79
CA GLN A 300 6.59 4.82 20.72
C GLN A 300 7.21 4.04 19.56
N ASP A 301 8.45 4.39 19.16
CA ASP A 301 9.18 3.67 18.13
C ASP A 301 9.50 2.23 18.58
N PHE A 302 9.89 2.05 19.84
CA PHE A 302 10.13 0.72 20.42
C PHE A 302 8.85 -0.11 20.51
N ASP A 303 7.75 0.47 20.93
CA ASP A 303 6.45 -0.19 21.02
C ASP A 303 5.94 -0.60 19.63
N SER A 304 6.15 0.26 18.63
CA SER A 304 5.81 -0.02 17.24
C SER A 304 6.64 -1.18 16.67
N ALA A 305 7.97 -1.16 16.92
CA ALA A 305 8.86 -2.25 16.49
C ALA A 305 8.54 -3.56 17.22
N ALA A 306 8.24 -3.50 18.51
CA ALA A 306 7.82 -4.64 19.32
C ALA A 306 6.52 -5.27 18.79
N ARG A 307 5.53 -4.40 18.45
CA ARG A 307 4.26 -4.84 17.86
C ARG A 307 4.48 -5.51 16.50
N MET A 308 5.34 -4.96 15.66
CA MET A 308 5.66 -5.55 14.36
C MET A 308 6.28 -6.94 14.51
N LYS A 309 7.28 -7.11 15.39
CA LYS A 309 7.87 -8.43 15.69
C LYS A 309 6.87 -9.42 16.27
N LEU A 310 6.00 -8.96 17.13
CA LEU A 310 4.95 -9.79 17.73
C LEU A 310 3.96 -10.27 16.64
N LYS A 311 3.56 -9.37 15.75
CA LYS A 311 2.73 -9.66 14.56
C LYS A 311 3.39 -10.71 13.68
N ASP A 312 4.64 -10.49 13.28
CA ASP A 312 5.39 -11.43 12.43
C ASP A 312 5.50 -12.82 13.08
N SER A 313 5.83 -12.87 14.38
CA SER A 313 5.91 -14.11 15.13
C SER A 313 4.57 -14.85 15.25
N LEU A 314 3.48 -14.10 15.42
CA LEU A 314 2.13 -14.65 15.42
C LEU A 314 1.78 -15.25 14.07
N LEU A 315 1.99 -14.50 12.97
CA LEU A 315 1.69 -14.95 11.63
C LEU A 315 2.51 -16.18 11.23
N ASP A 316 3.79 -16.24 11.61
CA ASP A 316 4.64 -17.42 11.40
C ASP A 316 4.13 -18.67 12.15
N ILE A 317 3.57 -18.50 13.36
CA ILE A 317 3.00 -19.60 14.11
C ILE A 317 1.67 -20.04 13.50
N LEU A 318 0.84 -19.09 13.07
CA LEU A 318 -0.44 -19.38 12.41
C LEU A 318 -0.20 -20.16 11.11
N GLU A 319 0.72 -19.72 10.27
CA GLU A 319 1.10 -20.40 9.01
C GLU A 319 1.58 -21.84 9.27
N LYS A 320 2.43 -22.06 10.28
CA LYS A 320 2.93 -23.40 10.62
C LYS A 320 1.85 -24.34 11.15
N LYS A 321 0.84 -23.79 11.85
CA LYS A 321 -0.26 -24.58 12.43
C LYS A 321 -1.40 -24.87 11.47
N HIS A 322 -1.58 -24.06 10.45
CA HIS A 322 -2.65 -24.19 9.45
C HIS A 322 -2.04 -24.61 8.11
N LYS A 323 -2.28 -25.86 7.74
CA LYS A 323 -1.83 -26.38 6.44
C LYS A 323 -3.07 -26.65 5.58
N PHE A 324 -3.21 -25.88 4.52
CA PHE A 324 -4.26 -26.03 3.53
C PHE A 324 -3.68 -25.75 2.13
N GLU A 325 -4.38 -26.20 1.12
CA GLU A 325 -4.00 -25.96 -0.27
C GLU A 325 -4.23 -24.47 -0.60
N LEU A 326 -3.23 -23.84 -1.23
CA LEU A 326 -3.36 -22.43 -1.62
C LEU A 326 -3.89 -22.33 -3.05
N PRO A 327 -4.84 -21.42 -3.33
CA PRO A 327 -5.28 -21.15 -4.69
C PRO A 327 -4.11 -20.64 -5.54
N GLU A 328 -3.75 -21.39 -6.59
CA GLU A 328 -2.64 -21.03 -7.48
C GLU A 328 -2.87 -19.69 -8.19
N SER A 329 -4.11 -19.41 -8.54
CA SER A 329 -4.51 -18.14 -9.16
C SER A 329 -4.21 -16.94 -8.27
N MET A 330 -4.49 -17.02 -6.96
CA MET A 330 -4.19 -15.95 -6.00
C MET A 330 -2.68 -15.79 -5.81
N VAL A 331 -1.94 -16.90 -5.69
CA VAL A 331 -0.47 -16.87 -5.56
C VAL A 331 0.17 -16.23 -6.80
N ASN A 332 -0.31 -16.59 -8.01
CA ASN A 332 0.19 -16.01 -9.24
C ASN A 332 -0.17 -14.52 -9.38
N GLN A 333 -1.35 -14.11 -8.94
CA GLN A 333 -1.75 -12.71 -8.94
C GLN A 333 -0.87 -11.88 -8.02
N GLU A 334 -0.63 -12.35 -6.79
CA GLU A 334 0.26 -11.68 -5.82
C GLU A 334 1.71 -11.61 -6.34
N PHE A 335 2.21 -12.72 -6.90
CA PHE A 335 3.53 -12.76 -7.53
C PHE A 335 3.65 -11.73 -8.66
N ASN A 336 2.68 -11.68 -9.57
CA ASN A 336 2.70 -10.75 -10.69
C ASN A 336 2.65 -9.29 -10.22
N GLN A 337 1.86 -8.98 -9.20
CA GLN A 337 1.82 -7.64 -8.61
C GLN A 337 3.17 -7.24 -8.05
N MET A 338 3.80 -8.09 -7.24
CA MET A 338 5.13 -7.84 -6.67
C MET A 338 6.20 -7.74 -7.76
N TRP A 339 6.13 -8.59 -8.78
CA TRP A 339 7.07 -8.59 -9.90
C TRP A 339 6.99 -7.29 -10.72
N ASN A 340 5.77 -6.84 -11.02
CA ASN A 340 5.54 -5.58 -11.72
C ASN A 340 6.05 -4.38 -10.90
N GLN A 341 5.85 -4.41 -9.58
CA GLN A 341 6.35 -3.36 -8.69
C GLN A 341 7.89 -3.31 -8.70
N LEU A 342 8.55 -4.47 -8.66
CA LEU A 342 10.02 -4.55 -8.79
C LEU A 342 10.49 -3.97 -10.12
N GLN A 343 9.85 -4.32 -11.24
CA GLN A 343 10.20 -3.82 -12.55
C GLN A 343 10.07 -2.29 -12.63
N GLN A 344 8.96 -1.73 -12.15
CA GLN A 344 8.76 -0.28 -12.08
C GLN A 344 9.82 0.43 -11.22
N GLN A 345 10.18 -0.17 -10.08
CA GLN A 345 11.21 0.39 -9.22
C GLN A 345 12.58 0.39 -9.88
N LEU A 346 12.93 -0.68 -10.60
CA LEU A 346 14.18 -0.76 -11.34
C LEU A 346 14.23 0.25 -12.48
N GLU A 347 13.13 0.41 -13.21
CA GLU A 347 12.99 1.40 -14.28
C GLU A 347 13.19 2.84 -13.77
N GLN A 348 12.54 3.19 -12.65
CA GLN A 348 12.72 4.49 -11.99
C GLN A 348 14.17 4.74 -11.57
N GLN A 349 14.86 3.69 -11.10
CA GLN A 349 16.27 3.75 -10.71
C GLN A 349 17.24 3.63 -11.91
N LYS A 350 16.73 3.43 -13.13
CA LYS A 350 17.53 3.15 -14.34
C LYS A 350 18.46 1.95 -14.16
N LYS A 351 17.97 0.91 -13.47
CA LYS A 351 18.67 -0.36 -13.22
C LYS A 351 17.97 -1.51 -13.93
N GLU A 352 18.73 -2.59 -14.17
CA GLU A 352 18.21 -3.84 -14.71
C GLU A 352 18.26 -4.94 -13.65
N LEU A 353 17.53 -6.05 -13.87
CA LEU A 353 17.56 -7.21 -12.97
C LEU A 353 18.96 -7.78 -12.74
N LYS A 354 19.84 -7.67 -13.73
CA LYS A 354 21.24 -8.11 -13.64
C LYS A 354 22.11 -7.29 -12.67
N ASP A 355 21.65 -6.07 -12.34
CA ASP A 355 22.37 -5.17 -11.42
C ASP A 355 22.06 -5.49 -9.96
N LEU A 356 21.15 -6.45 -9.72
CA LEU A 356 20.82 -6.95 -8.39
C LEU A 356 21.85 -8.03 -7.97
N GLU A 357 22.05 -8.16 -6.65
CA GLU A 357 22.98 -9.15 -6.08
C GLU A 357 22.55 -10.61 -6.28
N LEU A 358 21.26 -10.84 -6.53
CA LEU A 358 20.65 -12.16 -6.71
C LEU A 358 20.33 -12.42 -8.18
N SER A 359 20.45 -13.68 -8.61
CA SER A 359 20.02 -14.09 -9.94
C SER A 359 18.49 -13.98 -10.10
N GLU A 360 17.99 -13.74 -11.32
CA GLU A 360 16.55 -13.69 -11.60
C GLU A 360 15.81 -14.93 -11.08
N LYS A 361 16.43 -16.12 -11.20
CA LYS A 361 15.85 -17.38 -10.72
C LYS A 361 15.66 -17.38 -9.20
N GLU A 362 16.64 -16.84 -8.46
CA GLU A 362 16.55 -16.72 -7.00
C GLU A 362 15.54 -15.68 -6.59
N ILE A 363 15.49 -14.54 -7.29
CA ILE A 363 14.50 -13.51 -7.05
C ILE A 363 13.09 -14.07 -7.28
N ARG A 364 12.84 -14.75 -8.42
CA ARG A 364 11.54 -15.37 -8.70
C ARG A 364 11.15 -16.41 -7.64
N LYS A 365 12.10 -17.23 -7.18
CA LYS A 365 11.85 -18.19 -6.11
C LYS A 365 11.46 -17.50 -4.81
N ASN A 366 12.22 -16.49 -4.40
CA ASN A 366 11.94 -15.73 -3.17
C ASN A 366 10.57 -15.03 -3.25
N TYR A 367 10.24 -14.44 -4.40
CA TYR A 367 8.94 -13.79 -4.61
C TYR A 367 7.79 -14.79 -4.58
N THR A 368 7.98 -16.00 -5.14
CA THR A 368 6.98 -17.08 -5.04
C THR A 368 6.74 -17.49 -3.58
N GLU A 369 7.81 -17.70 -2.79
CA GLU A 369 7.69 -18.04 -1.37
C GLU A 369 6.98 -16.93 -0.58
N ILE A 370 7.32 -15.65 -0.85
CA ILE A 370 6.66 -14.50 -0.22
C ILE A 370 5.18 -14.43 -0.64
N SER A 371 4.87 -14.64 -1.92
CA SER A 371 3.48 -14.63 -2.41
C SER A 371 2.64 -15.73 -1.77
N GLN A 372 3.19 -16.93 -1.64
CA GLN A 372 2.54 -18.03 -0.94
C GLN A 372 2.26 -17.68 0.54
N LYS A 373 3.24 -17.10 1.23
CA LYS A 373 3.08 -16.67 2.61
C LYS A 373 2.01 -15.59 2.76
N ARG A 374 1.99 -14.59 1.86
CA ARG A 374 0.99 -13.51 1.89
C ARG A 374 -0.42 -14.03 1.63
N VAL A 375 -0.59 -14.89 0.62
CA VAL A 375 -1.90 -15.50 0.33
C VAL A 375 -2.36 -16.37 1.51
N CYS A 376 -1.48 -17.20 2.08
CA CYS A 376 -1.79 -18.00 3.25
C CYS A 376 -2.27 -17.13 4.42
N THR A 377 -1.51 -16.10 4.75
CA THR A 377 -1.84 -15.15 5.84
C THR A 377 -3.14 -14.42 5.56
N GLY A 378 -3.34 -13.92 4.33
CA GLY A 378 -4.56 -13.21 3.95
C GLY A 378 -5.82 -14.07 4.09
N LEU A 379 -5.75 -15.33 3.63
CA LEU A 379 -6.86 -16.29 3.78
C LEU A 379 -7.14 -16.62 5.24
N LEU A 380 -6.10 -16.82 6.04
CA LEU A 380 -6.26 -17.07 7.50
C LEU A 380 -6.91 -15.88 8.21
N ILE A 381 -6.43 -14.67 7.96
CA ILE A 381 -6.97 -13.45 8.56
C ILE A 381 -8.43 -13.25 8.15
N ALA A 382 -8.75 -13.44 6.87
CA ALA A 382 -10.11 -13.32 6.37
C ALA A 382 -11.05 -14.34 7.02
N GLU A 383 -10.61 -15.60 7.16
CA GLU A 383 -11.43 -16.65 7.78
C GLU A 383 -11.60 -16.44 9.29
N ILE A 384 -10.54 -16.03 10.01
CA ILE A 384 -10.62 -15.68 11.43
C ILE A 384 -11.60 -14.52 11.64
N GLY A 385 -11.51 -13.47 10.79
CA GLY A 385 -12.41 -12.34 10.84
C GLY A 385 -13.87 -12.74 10.61
N ASN A 386 -14.12 -13.57 9.60
CA ASN A 386 -15.45 -14.08 9.28
C ASN A 386 -16.05 -14.92 10.41
N GLN A 387 -15.27 -15.87 10.97
CA GLN A 387 -15.76 -16.76 12.05
C GLN A 387 -16.03 -16.04 13.37
N ASN A 388 -15.43 -14.86 13.57
CA ASN A 388 -15.59 -14.08 14.78
C ASN A 388 -16.33 -12.76 14.57
N ASP A 389 -17.01 -12.58 13.43
CA ASP A 389 -17.82 -11.40 13.08
C ASP A 389 -17.06 -10.07 13.22
N ILE A 390 -15.74 -10.09 12.94
CA ILE A 390 -14.90 -8.89 13.01
C ILE A 390 -15.19 -8.04 11.78
N GLN A 391 -15.70 -6.84 12.01
CA GLN A 391 -16.02 -5.89 10.94
C GLN A 391 -15.30 -4.57 11.20
N LEU A 392 -15.05 -3.84 10.12
CA LEU A 392 -14.58 -2.46 10.18
C LEU A 392 -15.80 -1.56 10.42
N ASP A 393 -15.63 -0.62 11.30
CA ASP A 393 -16.61 0.44 11.52
C ASP A 393 -16.23 1.73 10.77
N ASP A 394 -17.14 2.70 10.75
CA ASP A 394 -16.91 3.98 10.05
C ASP A 394 -15.70 4.74 10.61
N SER A 395 -15.36 4.56 11.89
CA SER A 395 -14.18 5.17 12.50
C SER A 395 -12.88 4.59 11.93
N ASP A 396 -12.85 3.27 11.68
CA ASP A 396 -11.70 2.59 11.09
C ASP A 396 -11.46 3.07 9.65
N ILE A 397 -12.54 3.16 8.87
CA ILE A 397 -12.49 3.64 7.49
C ILE A 397 -12.04 5.10 7.43
N ASN A 398 -12.59 5.95 8.30
CA ASN A 398 -12.23 7.36 8.35
C ASN A 398 -10.77 7.57 8.76
N LYS A 399 -10.24 6.78 9.71
CA LYS A 399 -8.82 6.83 10.07
C LYS A 399 -7.93 6.46 8.89
N ALA A 400 -8.26 5.39 8.15
CA ALA A 400 -7.50 4.99 6.98
C ALA A 400 -7.50 6.09 5.90
N LEU A 401 -8.66 6.69 5.62
CA LEU A 401 -8.79 7.80 4.68
C LEU A 401 -7.99 9.03 5.15
N GLN A 402 -8.05 9.37 6.43
CA GLN A 402 -7.29 10.49 7.00
C GLN A 402 -5.78 10.29 6.87
N MET A 403 -5.27 9.08 7.14
CA MET A 403 -3.85 8.75 6.95
C MET A 403 -3.45 8.87 5.48
N GLU A 404 -4.32 8.46 4.57
CA GLU A 404 -4.04 8.56 3.13
C GLU A 404 -4.04 10.01 2.66
N MET A 405 -5.00 10.83 3.11
CA MET A 405 -5.05 12.27 2.79
C MET A 405 -3.82 13.02 3.28
N GLN A 406 -3.25 12.64 4.44
CA GLN A 406 -2.02 13.25 4.95
C GLN A 406 -0.79 13.03 4.06
N ARG A 407 -0.81 12.01 3.20
CA ARG A 407 0.28 11.75 2.23
C ARG A 407 0.27 12.69 1.04
N TYR A 408 -0.87 13.31 0.76
CA TYR A 408 -1.09 14.18 -0.40
C TYR A 408 -1.70 15.52 0.02
N PRO A 409 -0.94 16.39 0.70
CA PRO A 409 -1.44 17.70 1.16
C PRO A 409 -1.93 18.54 -0.02
N GLY A 410 -3.14 19.10 0.11
CA GLY A 410 -3.78 19.93 -0.92
C GLY A 410 -4.63 19.18 -1.94
N GLN A 411 -4.71 17.84 -1.87
CA GLN A 411 -5.53 16.99 -2.76
C GLN A 411 -6.60 16.20 -1.98
N GLU A 412 -6.93 16.61 -0.76
CA GLU A 412 -7.80 15.87 0.16
C GLU A 412 -9.18 15.58 -0.44
N LYS A 413 -9.72 16.57 -1.18
CA LYS A 413 -11.04 16.44 -1.84
C LYS A 413 -11.02 15.43 -2.97
N GLU A 414 -9.98 15.42 -3.80
CA GLU A 414 -9.85 14.50 -4.94
C GLU A 414 -9.70 13.06 -4.45
N ILE A 415 -8.93 12.86 -3.38
CA ILE A 415 -8.75 11.56 -2.73
C ILE A 415 -10.09 11.06 -2.18
N LEU A 416 -10.80 11.90 -1.46
CA LEU A 416 -12.12 11.53 -0.90
C LEU A 416 -13.10 11.15 -2.01
N ASP A 417 -13.20 11.96 -3.07
CA ASP A 417 -14.07 11.69 -4.23
C ASP A 417 -13.69 10.38 -4.94
N TYR A 418 -12.39 10.08 -5.06
CA TYR A 418 -11.91 8.83 -5.65
C TYR A 418 -12.37 7.61 -4.85
N TYR A 419 -12.13 7.62 -3.53
CA TYR A 419 -12.48 6.49 -2.67
C TYR A 419 -14.00 6.33 -2.53
N GLN A 420 -14.78 7.42 -2.49
CA GLN A 420 -16.24 7.34 -2.46
C GLN A 420 -16.83 6.66 -3.71
N LYS A 421 -16.21 6.83 -4.86
CA LYS A 421 -16.68 6.24 -6.14
C LYS A 421 -16.13 4.85 -6.39
N ASN A 422 -15.09 4.42 -5.67
CA ASN A 422 -14.40 3.17 -5.92
C ASN A 422 -14.35 2.28 -4.67
N GLN A 423 -15.35 1.40 -4.54
CA GLN A 423 -15.45 0.49 -3.40
C GLN A 423 -14.26 -0.48 -3.27
N ASP A 424 -13.67 -0.89 -4.41
CA ASP A 424 -12.52 -1.78 -4.37
C ASP A 424 -11.26 -1.06 -3.85
N ALA A 425 -11.11 0.23 -4.16
CA ALA A 425 -10.06 1.05 -3.59
C ALA A 425 -10.21 1.21 -2.08
N ILE A 426 -11.45 1.41 -1.57
CA ILE A 426 -11.71 1.44 -0.12
C ILE A 426 -11.30 0.11 0.53
N ARG A 427 -11.68 -1.03 -0.06
CA ARG A 427 -11.31 -2.35 0.47
C ARG A 427 -9.79 -2.51 0.55
N GLN A 428 -9.06 -2.10 -0.48
CA GLN A 428 -7.59 -2.14 -0.48
C GLN A 428 -6.98 -1.22 0.57
N LEU A 429 -7.51 0.00 0.72
CA LEU A 429 -7.05 0.97 1.72
C LEU A 429 -7.28 0.46 3.15
N THR A 430 -8.40 -0.20 3.39
CA THR A 430 -8.81 -0.65 4.72
C THR A 430 -8.33 -2.06 5.07
N ALA A 431 -7.81 -2.82 4.11
CA ALA A 431 -7.31 -4.18 4.34
C ALA A 431 -6.26 -4.27 5.47
N PRO A 432 -5.26 -3.37 5.56
CA PRO A 432 -4.32 -3.37 6.68
C PRO A 432 -4.97 -3.09 8.03
N VAL A 433 -6.01 -2.25 8.07
CA VAL A 433 -6.74 -1.93 9.30
C VAL A 433 -7.55 -3.14 9.77
N PHE A 434 -8.17 -3.86 8.84
CA PHE A 434 -8.86 -5.11 9.12
C PHE A 434 -7.89 -6.18 9.65
N GLU A 435 -6.74 -6.33 9.01
CA GLU A 435 -5.69 -7.25 9.44
C GLU A 435 -5.25 -6.94 10.87
N ASP A 436 -4.96 -5.67 11.19
CA ASP A 436 -4.55 -5.25 12.54
C ASP A 436 -5.64 -5.51 13.59
N LYS A 437 -6.92 -5.30 13.25
CA LYS A 437 -8.06 -5.58 14.13
C LYS A 437 -8.22 -7.08 14.44
N VAL A 438 -8.02 -7.93 13.43
CA VAL A 438 -8.01 -9.38 13.60
C VAL A 438 -6.81 -9.85 14.45
N ILE A 439 -5.64 -9.26 14.20
CA ILE A 439 -4.43 -9.57 14.98
C ILE A 439 -4.62 -9.17 16.44
N ASP A 440 -5.17 -7.99 16.73
CA ASP A 440 -5.46 -7.57 18.10
C ASP A 440 -6.41 -8.55 18.80
N PHE A 441 -7.47 -8.96 18.12
CA PHE A 441 -8.38 -9.99 18.63
C PHE A 441 -7.67 -11.32 18.95
N ILE A 442 -6.72 -11.75 18.11
CA ILE A 442 -5.95 -12.97 18.37
C ILE A 442 -5.01 -12.76 19.56
N LEU A 443 -4.32 -11.60 19.62
CA LEU A 443 -3.39 -11.27 20.69
C LEU A 443 -4.06 -11.20 22.08
N GLU A 444 -5.32 -10.85 22.17
CA GLU A 444 -6.10 -10.91 23.41
C GLU A 444 -6.35 -12.34 23.90
N LYS A 445 -6.33 -13.33 22.99
CA LYS A 445 -6.63 -14.72 23.29
C LYS A 445 -5.41 -15.62 23.45
N VAL A 446 -4.23 -15.18 23.00
CA VAL A 446 -2.99 -15.96 23.12
C VAL A 446 -2.29 -15.74 24.45
N ASN A 447 -1.46 -16.70 24.87
CA ASN A 447 -0.64 -16.57 26.06
C ASN A 447 0.62 -15.74 25.76
N LEU A 448 0.59 -14.46 26.13
CA LEU A 448 1.71 -13.54 25.98
C LEU A 448 2.66 -13.63 27.18
N LYS A 449 3.95 -13.77 26.89
CA LYS A 449 5.02 -13.69 27.89
C LYS A 449 5.90 -12.48 27.57
N GLU A 450 6.00 -11.53 28.47
CA GLU A 450 6.90 -10.38 28.31
C GLU A 450 8.36 -10.82 28.41
N VAL A 451 9.15 -10.42 27.41
CA VAL A 451 10.59 -10.68 27.32
C VAL A 451 11.31 -9.37 27.10
N LYS A 452 12.21 -9.02 28.03
CA LYS A 452 13.05 -7.83 27.86
C LYS A 452 14.08 -8.07 26.76
N VAL A 453 14.14 -7.16 25.81
CA VAL A 453 15.07 -7.20 24.68
C VAL A 453 15.88 -5.90 24.60
N THR A 454 17.05 -5.98 23.99
CA THR A 454 17.85 -4.79 23.72
C THR A 454 17.28 -4.00 22.52
N ARG A 455 17.71 -2.76 22.34
CA ARG A 455 17.38 -1.97 21.16
C ARG A 455 17.82 -2.67 19.87
N GLU A 456 19.05 -3.19 19.87
CA GLU A 456 19.62 -3.91 18.73
C GLU A 456 18.78 -5.12 18.36
N ASP A 457 18.38 -5.92 19.34
CA ASP A 457 17.52 -7.09 19.14
C ASP A 457 16.12 -6.66 18.66
N LEU A 458 15.63 -5.51 19.10
CA LEU A 458 14.31 -5.00 18.72
C LEU A 458 14.26 -4.58 17.25
N PHE A 459 15.32 -3.93 16.75
CA PHE A 459 15.41 -3.43 15.37
C PHE A 459 16.20 -4.36 14.42
N ASP A 460 16.77 -5.48 14.91
CA ASP A 460 17.39 -6.48 14.03
C ASP A 460 16.25 -7.19 13.26
N SER A 461 16.10 -6.82 11.99
CA SER A 461 15.24 -7.54 11.07
C SER A 461 15.85 -8.93 10.90
N GLY A 462 15.13 -9.99 11.33
CA GLY A 462 15.59 -11.40 11.42
C GLY A 462 16.22 -12.05 10.18
N MET A 463 16.63 -11.26 9.19
CA MET A 463 17.45 -11.72 8.04
C MET A 463 18.81 -12.31 8.43
N LYS A 464 19.26 -12.08 9.69
CA LYS A 464 20.56 -12.62 10.15
C LYS A 464 20.50 -14.01 10.79
N GLU A 465 19.33 -14.48 11.22
CA GLU A 465 19.25 -15.81 11.85
C GLU A 465 19.36 -16.97 10.87
N ASP A 466 18.80 -16.83 9.67
CA ASP A 466 18.93 -17.86 8.63
C ASP A 466 20.34 -17.96 8.05
N SER A 467 21.10 -16.87 7.98
CA SER A 467 22.50 -16.88 7.60
C SER A 467 23.38 -17.46 8.71
N LYS A 468 23.16 -17.10 9.98
CA LYS A 468 23.92 -17.65 11.11
C LYS A 468 23.62 -19.14 11.37
N GLN A 469 22.39 -19.61 11.12
CA GLN A 469 22.09 -21.05 11.20
C GLN A 469 22.66 -21.83 10.01
N LYS A 470 22.67 -21.23 8.79
CA LYS A 470 23.34 -21.83 7.61
C LYS A 470 24.86 -21.85 7.77
N GLU A 471 25.48 -20.82 8.36
CA GLU A 471 26.90 -20.83 8.67
C GLU A 471 27.26 -21.80 9.81
N LYS A 472 26.49 -21.85 10.89
CA LYS A 472 26.69 -22.86 11.96
C LYS A 472 26.51 -24.30 11.47
N LYS A 473 25.57 -24.54 10.50
CA LYS A 473 25.43 -25.85 9.84
C LYS A 473 26.57 -26.14 8.87
N LYS A 474 27.06 -25.14 8.13
CA LYS A 474 28.26 -25.30 7.26
C LYS A 474 29.53 -25.52 8.09
N PHE A 475 29.71 -24.80 9.22
CA PHE A 475 30.86 -24.99 10.10
C PHE A 475 30.84 -26.37 10.78
N LYS A 476 29.67 -26.87 11.22
CA LYS A 476 29.55 -28.23 11.76
C LYS A 476 29.73 -29.33 10.70
N ALA A 477 29.38 -29.05 9.43
CA ALA A 477 29.58 -29.99 8.34
C ALA A 477 31.06 -30.03 7.90
N SER A 478 31.77 -28.87 7.91
CA SER A 478 33.20 -28.80 7.57
C SER A 478 34.08 -29.35 8.66
N SER A 479 33.71 -29.23 9.94
CA SER A 479 34.47 -29.84 11.04
C SER A 479 34.31 -31.36 11.11
N LYS A 480 33.13 -31.93 10.70
CA LYS A 480 32.96 -33.38 10.60
C LYS A 480 33.72 -33.99 9.42
N ASN A 481 33.98 -33.24 8.34
CA ASN A 481 34.77 -33.71 7.21
C ASN A 481 36.30 -33.63 7.48
N LYS A 482 36.78 -32.68 8.29
CA LYS A 482 38.19 -32.60 8.70
C LYS A 482 38.56 -33.68 9.72
N SER A 483 37.65 -34.16 10.56
CA SER A 483 37.91 -35.26 11.47
C SER A 483 37.93 -36.63 10.79
N LYS A 484 37.17 -36.80 9.64
CA LYS A 484 37.22 -38.04 8.86
C LYS A 484 38.40 -38.15 7.92
N SER A 485 39.04 -37.04 7.52
CA SER A 485 40.24 -37.07 6.69
C SER A 485 41.53 -37.31 7.49
N LYS A 486 41.60 -36.86 8.78
CA LYS A 486 42.74 -37.15 9.66
C LYS A 486 42.82 -38.62 10.12
N THR A 487 41.69 -39.27 10.29
CA THR A 487 41.62 -40.69 10.72
C THR A 487 41.90 -41.69 9.58
N LYS A 488 41.85 -41.22 8.31
CA LYS A 488 42.17 -42.07 7.14
C LYS A 488 43.66 -42.01 6.78
N THR A 489 44.40 -40.93 7.16
CA THR A 489 45.84 -40.76 6.87
C THR A 489 46.74 -41.45 7.90
N GLU A 490 46.25 -41.64 9.14
CA GLU A 490 46.99 -42.39 10.18
C GLU A 490 46.87 -43.92 10.05
N LYS A 491 45.79 -44.45 9.44
CA LYS A 491 45.64 -45.89 9.19
C LYS A 491 46.42 -46.41 7.97
N THR A 492 46.95 -45.53 7.12
CA THR A 492 47.75 -45.92 5.92
C THR A 492 49.25 -45.87 6.20
N LYS A 493 49.72 -45.29 7.31
CA LYS A 493 51.16 -45.32 7.72
C LYS A 493 51.52 -46.46 8.66
N ALA A 494 50.57 -47.19 9.22
CA ALA A 494 50.81 -48.31 10.13
C ALA A 494 50.75 -49.69 9.46
N LYS A 495 50.84 -49.77 8.11
CA LYS A 495 50.92 -51.03 7.32
C LYS A 495 52.03 -51.09 6.32
N LYS A 496 53.10 -50.29 6.55
CA LYS A 496 54.40 -50.41 5.81
C LYS A 496 55.50 -50.13 6.82
N ASP A 497 55.72 -51.04 7.70
CA ASP A 497 56.96 -51.42 8.37
C ASP A 497 56.77 -52.84 8.87
#